data_5f44af3832b6c91b61ed33d6b9d4d162
#
_entry.id   5f44af3832b6c91b61ed33d6b9d4d162
#
_cell.length_a   1.000
_cell.length_b   1.000
_cell.length_c   1.000
_cell.angle_alpha   90.00
_cell.angle_beta   90.00
_cell.angle_gamma   90.00
#
_symmetry.space_group_name_H-M   'P 1'
#
loop_
_entity.id
_entity.type
_entity.pdbx_description
1 polymer ?
#
loop_
_entity_poly.entity_id
_entity_poly.type
_entity_poly.pdbx_seq_one_letter_code
_entity_poly.pdbx_strand_id
1 'polypeptide(L)'
;MPTFTYKLEVYTDGNKQYITALLTHFRKDCMVYGQLIKKKKNKRFVYKFKKKIFGNPNYNDIDTVNIESYNSILRERIGCLVRRTKCFSKQRSRFEKRLDIFQAYNNTMKEDSDGKTPCMKEDLTAKKWQWMDFFMYR
;
A
#
# COMPACT_ATOMS: atom_id res chain seq x y z
N MET A 1 26.75 12.33 2.59
CA MET A 1 25.41 11.73 2.75
C MET A 1 24.73 11.72 1.39
N PRO A 2 24.18 10.62 0.90
CA PRO A 2 23.48 10.64 -0.37
C PRO A 2 22.28 11.57 -0.27
N THR A 3 22.26 12.62 -1.08
CA THR A 3 21.09 13.48 -1.27
C THR A 3 20.08 12.69 -2.08
N PHE A 4 19.06 12.12 -1.44
CA PHE A 4 17.94 11.55 -2.14
C PHE A 4 17.23 12.65 -2.93
N THR A 5 17.33 12.59 -4.24
CA THR A 5 16.74 13.57 -5.17
C THR A 5 15.21 13.47 -5.21
N TYR A 6 14.64 12.35 -4.75
CA TYR A 6 13.20 12.08 -4.74
C TYR A 6 12.65 12.06 -3.32
N LYS A 7 11.62 12.85 -3.07
CA LYS A 7 10.86 12.81 -1.81
C LYS A 7 9.83 11.70 -1.91
N LEU A 8 9.70 10.93 -0.84
CA LEU A 8 8.66 9.91 -0.71
C LEU A 8 7.28 10.57 -0.73
N GLU A 9 6.44 10.22 -1.69
CA GLU A 9 5.05 10.67 -1.76
C GLU A 9 4.12 9.68 -1.07
N VAL A 10 3.35 10.16 -0.11
CA VAL A 10 2.43 9.35 0.68
C VAL A 10 1.04 9.95 0.66
N TYR A 11 0.04 9.14 0.33
CA TYR A 11 -1.36 9.53 0.32
C TYR A 11 -2.18 8.52 1.12
N THR A 12 -2.99 9.02 2.07
CA THR A 12 -3.81 8.16 2.95
C THR A 12 -5.22 8.70 3.11
N ASP A 13 -6.07 7.94 3.80
CA ASP A 13 -7.32 8.45 4.31
C ASP A 13 -7.12 9.42 5.50
N GLY A 14 -8.21 9.95 6.04
CA GLY A 14 -8.19 10.95 7.12
C GLY A 14 -7.86 10.41 8.51
N ASN A 15 -7.32 9.18 8.65
CA ASN A 15 -6.95 8.64 9.96
C ASN A 15 -5.71 9.35 10.52
N LYS A 16 -5.86 9.95 11.70
CA LYS A 16 -4.80 10.71 12.37
C LYS A 16 -3.59 9.86 12.77
N GLN A 17 -3.76 8.56 12.96
CA GLN A 17 -2.69 7.64 13.36
C GLN A 17 -1.57 7.56 12.32
N TYR A 18 -1.87 7.76 11.03
CA TYR A 18 -0.86 7.78 9.99
C TYR A 18 0.17 8.89 10.16
N ILE A 19 -0.24 10.05 10.68
CA ILE A 19 0.69 11.18 10.91
C ILE A 19 1.76 10.76 11.92
N THR A 20 1.34 10.17 13.04
CA THR A 20 2.26 9.70 14.08
C THR A 20 3.15 8.57 13.56
N ALA A 21 2.57 7.56 12.90
CA ALA A 21 3.31 6.43 12.36
C ALA A 21 4.38 6.86 11.34
N LEU A 22 4.02 7.78 10.43
CA LEU A 22 4.97 8.28 9.44
C LEU A 22 6.11 9.07 10.10
N LEU A 23 5.81 9.91 11.07
CA LEU A 23 6.83 10.70 11.77
C LEU A 23 7.75 9.88 12.68
N THR A 24 7.35 8.67 13.07
CA THR A 24 8.20 7.73 13.80
C THR A 24 9.32 7.15 12.92
N HIS A 25 9.06 6.99 11.61
CA HIS A 25 9.98 6.31 10.71
C HIS A 25 10.63 7.24 9.68
N PHE A 26 10.02 8.38 9.36
CA PHE A 26 10.46 9.29 8.32
C PHE A 26 10.57 10.72 8.83
N ARG A 27 11.58 11.45 8.34
CA ARG A 27 11.70 12.89 8.57
C ARG A 27 10.72 13.64 7.67
N LYS A 28 10.17 14.76 8.17
CA LYS A 28 9.21 15.61 7.41
C LYS A 28 9.77 16.17 6.11
N ASP A 29 11.05 16.48 6.10
CA ASP A 29 11.75 17.04 4.94
C ASP A 29 11.98 16.02 3.81
N CYS A 30 11.94 14.73 4.14
CA CYS A 30 12.12 13.62 3.18
C CYS A 30 10.81 13.14 2.56
N MET A 31 9.65 13.68 2.96
CA MET A 31 8.37 13.21 2.45
C MET A 31 7.44 14.35 2.03
N VAL A 32 6.53 14.00 1.13
CA VAL A 32 5.38 14.79 0.72
C VAL A 32 4.14 14.00 1.13
N TYR A 33 3.27 14.59 1.96
CA TYR A 33 2.14 13.84 2.52
C TYR A 33 0.82 14.58 2.39
N GLY A 34 -0.17 13.87 1.83
CA GLY A 34 -1.54 14.33 1.68
C GLY A 34 -2.57 13.35 2.23
N GLN A 35 -3.72 13.85 2.64
CA GLN A 35 -4.85 13.05 3.11
C GLN A 35 -6.11 13.31 2.30
N LEU A 36 -6.83 12.24 1.93
CA LEU A 36 -8.18 12.30 1.41
C LEU A 36 -9.18 12.04 2.53
N ILE A 37 -9.81 13.10 3.04
CA ILE A 37 -10.74 13.01 4.17
C ILE A 37 -12.16 12.86 3.64
N LYS A 38 -12.83 11.77 4.03
CA LYS A 38 -14.22 11.48 3.67
C LYS A 38 -15.11 11.79 4.89
N LYS A 39 -15.98 12.79 4.77
CA LYS A 39 -16.96 13.15 5.81
C LYS A 39 -18.27 12.38 5.60
N LYS A 40 -18.77 11.80 6.70
CA LYS A 40 -20.05 11.09 6.74
C LYS A 40 -20.98 11.76 7.77
N LYS A 41 -22.26 11.90 7.43
CA LYS A 41 -23.32 12.33 8.35
C LYS A 41 -24.42 11.25 8.33
N ASN A 42 -24.86 10.80 9.48
CA ASN A 42 -25.85 9.72 9.62
C ASN A 42 -25.53 8.47 8.78
N LYS A 43 -24.25 8.03 8.81
CA LYS A 43 -23.72 6.90 8.00
C LYS A 43 -23.75 7.11 6.49
N ARG A 44 -24.27 8.23 5.97
CA ARG A 44 -24.27 8.57 4.55
C ARG A 44 -23.03 9.41 4.22
N PHE A 45 -22.49 9.17 3.02
CA PHE A 45 -21.40 9.98 2.48
C PHE A 45 -21.92 11.38 2.20
N VAL A 46 -21.20 12.41 2.65
CA VAL A 46 -21.57 13.82 2.42
C VAL A 46 -20.62 14.44 1.40
N TYR A 47 -19.35 14.50 1.73
CA TYR A 47 -18.34 15.05 0.84
C TYR A 47 -16.94 14.52 1.18
N LYS A 48 -16.03 14.66 0.23
CA LYS A 48 -14.59 14.39 0.41
C LYS A 48 -13.80 15.65 0.12
N PHE A 49 -12.73 15.87 0.86
CA PHE A 49 -11.78 16.93 0.60
C PHE A 49 -10.35 16.45 0.79
N LYS A 50 -9.45 17.07 0.06
CA LYS A 50 -8.03 16.76 0.08
C LYS A 50 -7.33 17.72 1.03
N LYS A 51 -6.43 17.23 1.87
CA LYS A 51 -5.66 18.03 2.82
C LYS A 51 -4.18 17.77 2.64
N LYS A 52 -3.39 18.81 2.40
CA LYS A 52 -1.93 18.78 2.43
C LYS A 52 -1.47 18.76 3.89
N ILE A 53 -0.59 17.85 4.27
CA ILE A 53 -0.11 17.70 5.64
C ILE A 53 1.36 18.10 5.76
N PHE A 54 2.25 17.51 4.94
CA PHE A 54 3.67 17.84 4.89
C PHE A 54 4.13 18.06 3.45
N GLY A 55 5.11 18.92 3.27
CA GLY A 55 5.61 19.28 1.97
C GLY A 55 4.54 19.98 1.12
N ASN A 56 4.68 19.88 -0.19
CA ASN A 56 3.72 20.42 -1.13
C ASN A 56 3.23 19.35 -2.11
N PRO A 57 2.37 18.40 -1.67
CA PRO A 57 1.82 17.39 -2.56
C PRO A 57 1.00 18.05 -3.68
N ASN A 58 1.07 17.47 -4.87
CA ASN A 58 0.16 17.86 -5.94
C ASN A 58 -1.27 17.49 -5.52
N TYR A 59 -2.17 18.47 -5.61
CA TYR A 59 -3.56 18.29 -5.16
C TYR A 59 -4.30 17.19 -5.92
N ASN A 60 -3.98 17.01 -7.19
CA ASN A 60 -4.62 16.00 -8.04
C ASN A 60 -4.26 14.57 -7.62
N ASP A 61 -3.03 14.35 -7.15
CA ASP A 61 -2.51 13.02 -6.82
C ASP A 61 -2.97 12.52 -5.44
N ILE A 62 -3.54 13.42 -4.61
CA ILE A 62 -4.08 13.04 -3.32
C ILE A 62 -5.36 12.21 -3.52
N ASP A 63 -5.24 10.89 -3.50
CA ASP A 63 -6.37 9.96 -3.52
C ASP A 63 -6.09 8.69 -2.71
N THR A 64 -7.07 7.79 -2.67
CA THR A 64 -6.98 6.50 -1.99
C THR A 64 -7.38 5.34 -2.92
N VAL A 65 -7.47 5.59 -4.23
CA VAL A 65 -7.98 4.61 -5.21
C VAL A 65 -7.07 3.40 -5.27
N ASN A 66 -5.76 3.62 -5.36
CA ASN A 66 -4.78 2.55 -5.47
C ASN A 66 -4.78 1.64 -4.23
N ILE A 67 -4.78 2.21 -3.02
CA ILE A 67 -4.81 1.42 -1.79
C ILE A 67 -6.17 0.73 -1.57
N GLU A 68 -7.28 1.37 -1.96
CA GLU A 68 -8.60 0.75 -1.90
C GLU A 68 -8.70 -0.43 -2.88
N SER A 69 -8.17 -0.29 -4.08
CA SER A 69 -8.06 -1.38 -5.07
C SER A 69 -7.19 -2.53 -4.54
N TYR A 70 -6.00 -2.23 -4.04
CA TYR A 70 -5.11 -3.23 -3.44
C TYR A 70 -5.76 -3.96 -2.26
N ASN A 71 -6.43 -3.24 -1.37
CA ASN A 71 -7.19 -3.83 -0.27
C ASN A 71 -8.34 -4.73 -0.75
N SER A 72 -8.94 -4.45 -1.90
CA SER A 72 -9.95 -5.31 -2.52
C SER A 72 -9.34 -6.62 -2.99
N ILE A 73 -8.20 -6.54 -3.68
CA ILE A 73 -7.45 -7.73 -4.13
C ILE A 73 -7.01 -8.59 -2.94
N LEU A 74 -6.50 -7.96 -1.87
CA LEU A 74 -6.13 -8.67 -0.63
C LEU A 74 -7.33 -9.47 -0.07
N ARG A 75 -8.51 -8.86 -0.01
CA ARG A 75 -9.72 -9.53 0.49
C ARG A 75 -10.21 -10.63 -0.42
N GLU A 76 -10.05 -10.47 -1.72
CA GLU A 76 -10.40 -11.50 -2.70
C GLU A 76 -9.48 -12.72 -2.60
N ARG A 77 -8.17 -12.49 -2.46
CA ARG A 77 -7.15 -13.54 -2.50
C ARG A 77 -6.89 -14.20 -1.15
N ILE A 78 -7.12 -13.50 -0.06
CA ILE A 78 -6.85 -13.99 1.30
C ILE A 78 -8.16 -14.10 2.07
N GLY A 79 -8.77 -15.29 2.07
CA GLY A 79 -10.10 -15.52 2.63
C GLY A 79 -10.30 -15.08 4.08
N CYS A 80 -9.24 -15.06 4.91
CA CYS A 80 -9.34 -14.57 6.29
C CYS A 80 -9.43 -13.03 6.40
N LEU A 81 -9.23 -12.28 5.31
CA LEU A 81 -9.42 -10.83 5.23
C LEU A 81 -10.78 -10.40 4.69
N VAL A 82 -11.60 -11.35 4.26
CA VAL A 82 -12.97 -11.08 3.79
C VAL A 82 -13.78 -10.47 4.92
N ARG A 83 -14.49 -9.38 4.65
CA ARG A 83 -15.37 -8.74 5.64
C ARG A 83 -16.43 -9.69 6.12
N ARG A 84 -16.64 -9.77 7.45
CA ARG A 84 -17.64 -10.66 8.09
C ARG A 84 -17.41 -12.15 7.78
N THR A 85 -16.17 -12.56 7.51
CA THR A 85 -15.85 -13.98 7.34
C THR A 85 -15.90 -14.73 8.66
N LYS A 86 -16.32 -16.00 8.62
CA LYS A 86 -16.13 -16.96 9.71
C LYS A 86 -14.73 -17.61 9.66
N CYS A 87 -14.01 -17.44 8.56
CA CYS A 87 -12.68 -18.02 8.30
C CYS A 87 -11.55 -17.09 8.74
N PHE A 88 -11.69 -16.39 9.87
CA PHE A 88 -10.60 -15.54 10.39
C PHE A 88 -9.37 -16.36 10.82
N SER A 89 -8.22 -15.75 10.73
CA SER A 89 -6.97 -16.41 11.12
C SER A 89 -6.87 -16.53 12.64
N LYS A 90 -6.77 -17.75 13.15
CA LYS A 90 -6.62 -18.02 14.60
C LYS A 90 -5.19 -17.82 15.10
N GLN A 91 -4.20 -17.85 14.20
CA GLN A 91 -2.79 -17.72 14.55
C GLN A 91 -2.16 -16.59 13.74
N ARG A 92 -1.57 -15.63 14.44
CA ARG A 92 -0.92 -14.46 13.85
C ARG A 92 0.22 -14.87 12.89
N SER A 93 1.07 -15.79 13.31
CA SER A 93 2.21 -16.24 12.50
C SER A 93 1.79 -16.87 11.16
N ARG A 94 0.69 -17.63 11.14
CA ARG A 94 0.14 -18.18 9.88
C ARG A 94 -0.44 -17.09 8.98
N PHE A 95 -1.03 -16.07 9.58
CA PHE A 95 -1.55 -14.93 8.83
C PHE A 95 -0.41 -14.12 8.20
N GLU A 96 0.64 -13.83 8.97
CA GLU A 96 1.83 -13.12 8.48
C GLU A 96 2.46 -13.87 7.30
N LYS A 97 2.70 -15.18 7.42
CA LYS A 97 3.23 -16.00 6.30
C LYS A 97 2.36 -15.95 5.04
N ARG A 98 1.04 -15.91 5.17
CA ARG A 98 0.14 -15.75 4.01
C ARG A 98 0.29 -14.38 3.36
N LEU A 99 0.44 -13.32 4.15
CA LEU A 99 0.71 -11.98 3.64
C LEU A 99 2.06 -11.93 2.93
N ASP A 100 3.10 -12.52 3.51
CA ASP A 100 4.44 -12.56 2.92
C ASP A 100 4.44 -13.26 1.55
N ILE A 101 3.79 -14.43 1.45
CA ILE A 101 3.64 -15.15 0.18
C ILE A 101 2.84 -14.32 -0.83
N PHE A 102 1.74 -13.71 -0.40
CA PHE A 102 0.93 -12.87 -1.27
C PHE A 102 1.73 -11.66 -1.77
N GLN A 103 2.48 -11.02 -0.89
CA GLN A 103 3.30 -9.86 -1.22
C GLN A 103 4.43 -10.23 -2.18
N ALA A 104 5.12 -11.34 -1.93
CA ALA A 104 6.13 -11.86 -2.85
C ALA A 104 5.53 -12.12 -4.24
N TYR A 105 4.41 -12.85 -4.32
CA TYR A 105 3.71 -13.09 -5.58
C TYR A 105 3.34 -11.78 -6.30
N ASN A 106 2.72 -10.85 -5.57
CA ASN A 106 2.24 -9.60 -6.17
C ASN A 106 3.39 -8.71 -6.67
N ASN A 107 4.53 -8.73 -5.99
CA ASN A 107 5.67 -7.86 -6.31
C ASN A 107 6.60 -8.46 -7.37
N THR A 108 6.75 -9.79 -7.42
CA THR A 108 7.76 -10.43 -8.28
C THR A 108 7.20 -11.28 -9.41
N MET A 109 5.93 -11.73 -9.32
CA MET A 109 5.35 -12.67 -10.28
C MET A 109 4.14 -12.12 -11.04
N LYS A 110 3.34 -11.26 -10.40
CA LYS A 110 2.16 -10.69 -11.04
C LYS A 110 2.54 -9.52 -11.93
N GLU A 111 2.28 -9.64 -13.21
CA GLU A 111 2.42 -8.56 -14.18
C GLU A 111 1.21 -7.62 -14.13
N ASP A 112 1.44 -6.38 -14.45
CA ASP A 112 0.39 -5.41 -14.75
C ASP A 112 0.09 -5.32 -16.26
N SER A 113 -0.66 -4.29 -16.65
CA SER A 113 -1.01 -4.04 -18.05
C SER A 113 0.20 -3.86 -18.99
N ASP A 114 1.33 -3.45 -18.44
CA ASP A 114 2.56 -3.18 -19.20
C ASP A 114 3.46 -4.43 -19.29
N GLY A 115 3.00 -5.57 -18.78
CA GLY A 115 3.75 -6.83 -18.75
C GLY A 115 4.95 -6.81 -17.77
N LYS A 116 4.97 -5.87 -16.84
CA LYS A 116 6.03 -5.76 -15.82
C LYS A 116 5.48 -5.99 -14.44
N THR A 117 6.30 -6.59 -13.58
CA THR A 117 6.01 -6.69 -12.15
C THR A 117 6.43 -5.41 -11.43
N PRO A 118 5.88 -5.10 -10.22
CA PRO A 118 6.35 -3.98 -9.42
C PRO A 118 7.87 -3.98 -9.19
N CYS A 119 8.48 -5.12 -8.88
CA CYS A 119 9.93 -5.22 -8.70
C CYS A 119 10.72 -4.96 -9.99
N MET A 120 10.18 -5.29 -11.16
CA MET A 120 10.81 -4.93 -12.44
C MET A 120 10.72 -3.43 -12.74
N LYS A 121 9.66 -2.75 -12.28
CA LYS A 121 9.50 -1.30 -12.44
C LYS A 121 10.46 -0.50 -11.58
N GLU A 122 10.83 -1.05 -10.43
CA GLU A 122 11.78 -0.47 -9.47
C GLU A 122 13.23 -0.97 -9.69
N ASP A 123 13.48 -1.65 -10.81
CA ASP A 123 14.80 -2.22 -11.18
C ASP A 123 15.39 -3.17 -10.13
N LEU A 124 14.54 -3.76 -9.26
CA LEU A 124 14.95 -4.74 -8.26
C LEU A 124 15.13 -6.14 -8.85
N THR A 125 14.44 -6.44 -9.94
CA THR A 125 14.57 -7.71 -10.67
C THR A 125 14.59 -7.46 -12.17
N ALA A 126 15.47 -8.18 -12.89
CA ALA A 126 15.56 -8.07 -14.34
C ALA A 126 14.45 -8.83 -15.07
N LYS A 127 13.82 -9.80 -14.42
CA LYS A 127 12.79 -10.66 -15.01
C LYS A 127 11.68 -10.94 -14.01
N LYS A 128 10.54 -11.34 -14.53
CA LYS A 128 9.46 -11.92 -13.72
C LYS A 128 9.93 -13.22 -13.09
N TRP A 129 9.69 -13.37 -11.79
CA TRP A 129 9.98 -14.60 -11.07
C TRP A 129 8.91 -15.65 -11.31
N GLN A 130 9.35 -16.91 -11.22
CA GLN A 130 8.48 -18.06 -11.10
C GLN A 130 8.54 -18.59 -9.66
N TRP A 131 7.64 -19.49 -9.29
CA TRP A 131 7.63 -20.09 -7.96
C TRP A 131 8.96 -20.78 -7.62
N MET A 132 9.63 -21.36 -8.60
CA MET A 132 10.97 -21.97 -8.37
C MET A 132 12.01 -20.91 -8.01
N ASP A 133 12.01 -19.74 -8.65
CA ASP A 133 12.93 -18.65 -8.29
C ASP A 133 12.71 -18.23 -6.84
N PHE A 134 11.43 -18.13 -6.40
CA PHE A 134 11.08 -17.77 -5.04
C PHE A 134 11.54 -18.82 -4.01
N PHE A 135 11.34 -20.11 -4.29
CA PHE A 135 11.74 -21.19 -3.35
C PHE A 135 13.26 -21.41 -3.30
N MET A 136 13.97 -21.09 -4.37
CA MET A 136 15.43 -21.22 -4.44
C MET A 136 16.17 -19.97 -3.98
N TYR A 137 15.48 -18.86 -3.71
CA TYR A 137 16.07 -17.62 -3.21
C TYR A 137 16.58 -17.82 -1.78
N ARG A 138 17.89 -17.57 -1.57
CA ARG A 138 18.57 -17.64 -0.27
C ARG A 138 19.14 -16.29 0.11
#